data_e0d6c12e614fd9b6f57ff1c7ccc3f93a
#
_entry.id   e0d6c12e614fd9b6f57ff1c7ccc3f93a
#
_cell.length_a   1.000
_cell.length_b   1.000
_cell.length_c   1.000
_cell.angle_alpha   90.00
_cell.angle_beta   90.00
_cell.angle_gamma   90.00
#
_symmetry.space_group_name_H-M   'P 1'
#
loop_
_entity.id
_entity.type
_entity.pdbx_description
1 polymer ?
#
loop_
_entity_poly.entity_id
_entity_poly.type
_entity_poly.pdbx_seq_one_letter_code
_entity_poly.pdbx_strand_id
1 'polypeptide(L)'
;MSMTRADVTGITEHESEQVERANESGRTPVVFIHGLWLLPTSWDRWATLFEDAGYTAVKPGWPDDPETVADAKAHPEVFAGKTVGQVADHIDRVVGGLNKKPAVIGHSFGGLLAQIIAGRGLASVTVAIDPAPFRGVLPLPISALKAASPVLTNPANRSKAIPLTYAQFRFAFANAVSEQEAKELYDTYAVPAPGAPLFQAATANLNPWTEVKVDTTNPARGPLLILDGEKDNTVPWAIANASYKRQKRNPGVTEIMKITGRGHALTIDSGWKEVAETALAFVRRFA
;
A
#
# COMPACT_ATOMS: atom_id res chain seq x y z
N MET A 1 -0.98 7.02 -38.42
CA MET A 1 -1.15 8.19 -37.54
C MET A 1 -0.49 7.82 -36.22
N SER A 2 0.71 8.35 -36.01
CA SER A 2 1.47 8.11 -34.77
C SER A 2 0.72 8.78 -33.61
N MET A 3 0.24 7.99 -32.65
CA MET A 3 -0.25 8.55 -31.40
C MET A 3 0.95 9.13 -30.67
N THR A 4 0.94 10.43 -30.47
CA THR A 4 1.90 11.18 -29.67
C THR A 4 2.01 10.54 -28.28
N ARG A 5 3.23 10.15 -27.89
CA ARG A 5 3.62 9.83 -26.51
C ARG A 5 2.96 10.84 -25.59
N ALA A 6 2.05 10.40 -24.73
CA ALA A 6 1.66 11.22 -23.60
C ALA A 6 2.93 11.40 -22.76
N ASP A 7 3.30 12.65 -22.55
CA ASP A 7 4.43 13.04 -21.71
C ASP A 7 4.14 12.56 -20.29
N VAL A 8 4.70 11.41 -19.91
CA VAL A 8 4.61 10.85 -18.56
C VAL A 8 5.65 11.57 -17.70
N THR A 9 5.59 12.91 -17.70
CA THR A 9 6.48 13.76 -16.92
C THR A 9 6.19 13.54 -15.44
N GLY A 10 7.18 13.02 -14.70
CA GLY A 10 7.12 12.86 -13.25
C GLY A 10 6.96 11.43 -12.73
N ILE A 11 7.21 10.40 -13.55
CA ILE A 11 7.50 9.04 -13.13
C ILE A 11 8.93 8.67 -13.54
N THR A 12 9.50 7.65 -12.88
CA THR A 12 10.86 7.20 -13.18
C THR A 12 10.93 6.47 -14.53
N GLU A 13 12.14 6.33 -15.11
CA GLU A 13 12.35 5.56 -16.33
C GLU A 13 11.89 4.11 -16.14
N HIS A 14 12.24 3.49 -15.01
CA HIS A 14 11.82 2.13 -14.67
C HIS A 14 10.29 1.98 -14.59
N GLU A 15 9.57 2.95 -14.01
CA GLU A 15 8.10 2.95 -13.99
C GLU A 15 7.51 3.13 -15.40
N SER A 16 8.13 3.98 -16.23
CA SER A 16 7.74 4.14 -17.63
C SER A 16 7.86 2.84 -18.42
N GLU A 17 8.97 2.13 -18.26
CA GLU A 17 9.17 0.81 -18.87
C GLU A 17 8.12 -0.22 -18.42
N GLN A 18 7.76 -0.22 -17.14
CA GLN A 18 6.70 -1.10 -16.61
C GLN A 18 5.34 -0.76 -17.24
N VAL A 19 5.00 0.53 -17.39
CA VAL A 19 3.77 0.99 -18.02
C VAL A 19 3.75 0.62 -19.52
N GLU A 20 4.84 0.85 -20.24
CA GLU A 20 4.97 0.48 -21.65
C GLU A 20 4.79 -1.04 -21.83
N ARG A 21 5.49 -1.87 -21.05
CA ARG A 21 5.35 -3.32 -21.03
C ARG A 21 3.90 -3.77 -20.77
N ALA A 22 3.22 -3.12 -19.80
CA ALA A 22 1.84 -3.43 -19.49
C ALA A 22 0.91 -3.11 -20.67
N ASN A 23 1.12 -1.98 -21.34
CA ASN A 23 0.35 -1.54 -22.51
C ASN A 23 0.58 -2.45 -23.72
N GLU A 24 1.82 -2.85 -23.98
CA GLU A 24 2.19 -3.75 -25.08
C GLU A 24 1.66 -5.17 -24.88
N SER A 25 1.62 -5.65 -23.63
CA SER A 25 1.15 -7.01 -23.31
C SER A 25 -0.32 -7.22 -23.67
N GLY A 26 -1.13 -6.18 -23.73
CA GLY A 26 -2.57 -6.25 -23.91
C GLY A 26 -3.33 -6.94 -22.76
N ARG A 27 -2.63 -7.41 -21.71
CA ARG A 27 -3.23 -8.03 -20.51
C ARG A 27 -3.83 -6.98 -19.59
N THR A 28 -4.61 -7.40 -18.60
CA THR A 28 -5.07 -6.50 -17.52
C THR A 28 -3.88 -6.16 -16.63
N PRO A 29 -3.57 -4.87 -16.41
CA PRO A 29 -2.51 -4.49 -15.49
C PRO A 29 -2.95 -4.64 -14.04
N VAL A 30 -1.99 -5.00 -13.17
CA VAL A 30 -2.15 -4.99 -11.72
C VAL A 30 -1.09 -4.09 -11.11
N VAL A 31 -1.52 -3.04 -10.43
CA VAL A 31 -0.64 -2.09 -9.75
C VAL A 31 -0.52 -2.47 -8.28
N PHE A 32 0.72 -2.72 -7.82
CA PHE A 32 1.04 -3.07 -6.44
C PHE A 32 1.65 -1.89 -5.70
N ILE A 33 1.02 -1.45 -4.60
CA ILE A 33 1.43 -0.27 -3.83
C ILE A 33 1.92 -0.71 -2.45
N HIS A 34 3.23 -0.51 -2.19
CA HIS A 34 3.81 -0.85 -0.89
C HIS A 34 3.48 0.20 0.19
N GLY A 35 3.64 -0.21 1.45
CA GLY A 35 3.47 0.66 2.61
C GLY A 35 4.78 1.29 3.09
N LEU A 36 4.72 1.96 4.24
CA LEU A 36 5.91 2.49 4.91
C LEU A 36 6.89 1.35 5.26
N TRP A 37 8.17 1.67 5.31
CA TRP A 37 9.30 0.77 5.65
C TRP A 37 9.54 -0.38 4.69
N LEU A 38 8.91 -0.38 3.52
CA LEU A 38 9.08 -1.35 2.43
C LEU A 38 9.42 -0.63 1.12
N LEU A 39 9.88 -1.40 0.14
CA LEU A 39 10.11 -0.97 -1.25
C LEU A 39 9.22 -1.77 -2.22
N PRO A 40 9.13 -1.36 -3.50
CA PRO A 40 8.42 -2.11 -4.54
C PRO A 40 8.83 -3.58 -4.67
N THR A 41 10.08 -3.91 -4.33
CA THR A 41 10.62 -5.28 -4.32
C THR A 41 9.91 -6.21 -3.33
N SER A 42 9.20 -5.68 -2.32
CA SER A 42 8.35 -6.47 -1.43
C SER A 42 7.21 -7.20 -2.16
N TRP A 43 6.88 -6.77 -3.37
CA TRP A 43 5.85 -7.34 -4.23
C TRP A 43 6.36 -8.33 -5.29
N ASP A 44 7.67 -8.63 -5.35
CA ASP A 44 8.24 -9.46 -6.44
C ASP A 44 7.57 -10.82 -6.57
N ARG A 45 7.34 -11.50 -5.44
CA ARG A 45 6.66 -12.80 -5.42
C ARG A 45 5.19 -12.71 -5.85
N TRP A 46 4.50 -11.62 -5.49
CA TRP A 46 3.13 -11.34 -5.91
C TRP A 46 3.06 -11.05 -7.40
N ALA A 47 3.99 -10.23 -7.91
CA ALA A 47 4.08 -9.91 -9.32
C ALA A 47 4.21 -11.18 -10.17
N THR A 48 5.13 -12.09 -9.81
CA THR A 48 5.28 -13.39 -10.48
C THR A 48 3.98 -14.19 -10.45
N LEU A 49 3.31 -14.32 -9.30
CA LEU A 49 2.07 -15.08 -9.16
C LEU A 49 0.95 -14.51 -10.06
N PHE A 50 0.82 -13.18 -10.13
CA PHE A 50 -0.19 -12.54 -10.96
C PHE A 50 0.17 -12.60 -12.45
N GLU A 51 1.45 -12.52 -12.83
CA GLU A 51 1.91 -12.68 -14.21
C GLU A 51 1.68 -14.10 -14.72
N ASP A 52 1.93 -15.11 -13.89
CA ASP A 52 1.59 -16.52 -14.18
C ASP A 52 0.07 -16.71 -14.34
N ALA A 53 -0.74 -15.88 -13.70
CA ALA A 53 -2.20 -15.88 -13.80
C ALA A 53 -2.75 -15.08 -15.00
N GLY A 54 -1.88 -14.49 -15.84
CA GLY A 54 -2.25 -13.80 -17.08
C GLY A 54 -2.43 -12.28 -16.95
N TYR A 55 -1.99 -11.68 -15.86
CA TYR A 55 -1.95 -10.23 -15.65
C TYR A 55 -0.58 -9.67 -16.04
N THR A 56 -0.42 -8.35 -15.99
CA THR A 56 0.89 -7.69 -16.07
C THR A 56 1.10 -6.82 -14.84
N ALA A 57 2.14 -7.12 -14.09
CA ALA A 57 2.43 -6.40 -12.84
C ALA A 57 3.12 -5.05 -13.11
N VAL A 58 2.69 -4.03 -12.37
CA VAL A 58 3.31 -2.71 -12.28
C VAL A 58 3.53 -2.42 -10.79
N LYS A 59 4.77 -2.13 -10.40
CA LYS A 59 5.17 -1.93 -9.00
C LYS A 59 5.79 -0.53 -8.85
N PRO A 60 4.99 0.53 -8.79
CA PRO A 60 5.53 1.87 -8.60
C PRO A 60 6.16 2.01 -7.22
N GLY A 61 7.23 2.80 -7.15
CA GLY A 61 7.78 3.30 -5.90
C GLY A 61 6.96 4.47 -5.34
N TRP A 62 7.30 4.90 -4.13
CA TRP A 62 7.01 6.26 -3.71
C TRP A 62 8.01 7.20 -4.39
N PRO A 63 7.70 8.51 -4.54
CA PRO A 63 8.64 9.43 -5.19
C PRO A 63 10.05 9.32 -4.62
N ASP A 64 11.04 9.17 -5.49
CA ASP A 64 12.47 9.02 -5.19
C ASP A 64 12.86 7.74 -4.40
N ASP A 65 12.00 6.73 -4.35
CA ASP A 65 12.37 5.46 -3.72
C ASP A 65 13.58 4.83 -4.43
N PRO A 66 14.58 4.39 -3.68
CA PRO A 66 15.71 3.64 -4.23
C PRO A 66 15.28 2.26 -4.74
N GLU A 67 16.00 1.74 -5.72
CA GLU A 67 15.71 0.41 -6.29
C GLU A 67 16.03 -0.73 -5.34
N THR A 68 17.01 -0.54 -4.44
CA THR A 68 17.47 -1.60 -3.54
C THR A 68 17.39 -1.21 -2.06
N VAL A 69 17.25 -2.22 -1.21
CA VAL A 69 17.29 -2.04 0.25
C VAL A 69 18.66 -1.52 0.71
N ALA A 70 19.74 -1.90 0.00
CA ALA A 70 21.08 -1.42 0.31
C ALA A 70 21.20 0.08 0.06
N ASP A 71 20.73 0.55 -1.09
CA ASP A 71 20.74 1.99 -1.42
C ASP A 71 19.82 2.78 -0.48
N ALA A 72 18.66 2.23 -0.13
CA ALA A 72 17.75 2.83 0.83
C ALA A 72 18.36 3.02 2.22
N LYS A 73 19.18 2.08 2.66
CA LYS A 73 19.91 2.17 3.94
C LYS A 73 21.10 3.12 3.85
N ALA A 74 21.75 3.23 2.69
CA ALA A 74 22.86 4.14 2.45
C ALA A 74 22.41 5.61 2.31
N HIS A 75 21.21 5.85 1.77
CA HIS A 75 20.65 7.17 1.47
C HIS A 75 19.27 7.37 2.11
N PRO A 76 19.14 7.29 3.44
CA PRO A 76 17.85 7.39 4.13
C PRO A 76 17.15 8.75 3.92
N GLU A 77 17.89 9.80 3.62
CA GLU A 77 17.39 11.17 3.41
C GLU A 77 16.36 11.27 2.27
N VAL A 78 16.45 10.40 1.26
CA VAL A 78 15.54 10.43 0.10
C VAL A 78 14.07 10.17 0.48
N PHE A 79 13.83 9.48 1.59
CA PHE A 79 12.47 9.24 2.08
C PHE A 79 11.85 10.44 2.82
N ALA A 80 12.66 11.42 3.21
CA ALA A 80 12.19 12.52 4.05
C ALA A 80 11.12 13.38 3.36
N GLY A 81 10.13 13.84 4.14
CA GLY A 81 9.16 14.86 3.72
C GLY A 81 8.07 14.40 2.76
N LYS A 82 8.02 13.14 2.34
CA LYS A 82 6.96 12.63 1.44
C LYS A 82 5.60 12.63 2.14
N THR A 83 4.58 13.20 1.50
CA THR A 83 3.21 13.23 2.00
C THR A 83 2.33 12.21 1.28
N VAL A 84 1.20 11.87 1.90
CA VAL A 84 0.21 10.94 1.29
C VAL A 84 -0.30 11.48 -0.04
N GLY A 85 -0.53 12.80 -0.14
CA GLY A 85 -0.99 13.44 -1.36
C GLY A 85 0.04 13.34 -2.50
N GLN A 86 1.31 13.63 -2.21
CA GLN A 86 2.38 13.50 -3.21
C GLN A 86 2.50 12.07 -3.74
N VAL A 87 2.39 11.08 -2.86
CA VAL A 87 2.44 9.66 -3.28
C VAL A 87 1.19 9.28 -4.08
N ALA A 88 -0.01 9.69 -3.63
CA ALA A 88 -1.24 9.42 -4.36
C ALA A 88 -1.20 10.03 -5.78
N ASP A 89 -0.71 11.25 -5.93
CA ASP A 89 -0.59 11.92 -7.22
C ASP A 89 0.49 11.28 -8.11
N HIS A 90 1.54 10.73 -7.50
CA HIS A 90 2.53 9.93 -8.24
C HIS A 90 1.92 8.64 -8.78
N ILE A 91 1.19 7.89 -7.95
CA ILE A 91 0.48 6.68 -8.40
C ILE A 91 -0.56 7.01 -9.47
N ASP A 92 -1.27 8.14 -9.37
CA ASP A 92 -2.21 8.59 -10.41
C ASP A 92 -1.52 8.77 -11.77
N ARG A 93 -0.29 9.31 -11.79
CA ARG A 93 0.48 9.45 -13.04
C ARG A 93 0.84 8.10 -13.64
N VAL A 94 1.29 7.15 -12.81
CA VAL A 94 1.58 5.77 -13.27
C VAL A 94 0.31 5.11 -13.83
N VAL A 95 -0.79 5.17 -13.09
CA VAL A 95 -2.09 4.60 -13.53
C VAL A 95 -2.60 5.30 -14.78
N GLY A 96 -2.44 6.62 -14.87
CA GLY A 96 -2.85 7.43 -16.02
C GLY A 96 -2.10 7.09 -17.32
N GLY A 97 -0.90 6.49 -17.22
CA GLY A 97 -0.14 5.98 -18.37
C GLY A 97 -0.62 4.64 -18.93
N LEU A 98 -1.48 3.93 -18.19
CA LEU A 98 -1.99 2.62 -18.59
C LEU A 98 -3.18 2.75 -19.56
N ASN A 99 -3.16 1.96 -20.64
CA ASN A 99 -4.24 1.90 -21.62
C ASN A 99 -5.53 1.24 -21.07
N LYS A 100 -5.39 0.37 -20.08
CA LYS A 100 -6.49 -0.30 -19.38
C LYS A 100 -6.51 0.08 -17.92
N LYS A 101 -7.71 0.28 -17.37
CA LYS A 101 -7.89 0.53 -15.93
C LYS A 101 -7.37 -0.69 -15.14
N PRO A 102 -6.39 -0.50 -14.24
CA PRO A 102 -5.76 -1.62 -13.54
C PRO A 102 -6.61 -2.19 -12.40
N ALA A 103 -6.32 -3.43 -12.01
CA ALA A 103 -6.53 -3.84 -10.65
C ALA A 103 -5.49 -3.15 -9.75
N VAL A 104 -5.86 -2.73 -8.54
CA VAL A 104 -4.95 -2.05 -7.60
C VAL A 104 -4.91 -2.82 -6.29
N ILE A 105 -3.72 -3.22 -5.87
CA ILE A 105 -3.49 -3.96 -4.63
C ILE A 105 -2.49 -3.17 -3.78
N GLY A 106 -2.85 -2.87 -2.55
CA GLY A 106 -1.97 -2.12 -1.66
C GLY A 106 -1.94 -2.67 -0.25
N HIS A 107 -0.79 -2.53 0.41
CA HIS A 107 -0.57 -2.98 1.78
C HIS A 107 -0.28 -1.79 2.71
N SER A 108 -0.87 -1.79 3.90
CA SER A 108 -0.64 -0.76 4.92
C SER A 108 -0.98 0.65 4.40
N PHE A 109 -0.05 1.61 4.39
CA PHE A 109 -0.25 2.90 3.70
C PHE A 109 -0.49 2.72 2.20
N GLY A 110 0.08 1.69 1.56
CA GLY A 110 -0.29 1.31 0.19
C GLY A 110 -1.75 0.88 0.07
N GLY A 111 -2.32 0.26 1.11
CA GLY A 111 -3.75 -0.08 1.18
C GLY A 111 -4.66 1.16 1.34
N LEU A 112 -4.19 2.19 2.04
CA LEU A 112 -4.82 3.51 2.05
C LEU A 112 -4.76 4.16 0.67
N LEU A 113 -3.58 4.17 0.03
CA LEU A 113 -3.38 4.72 -1.31
C LEU A 113 -4.25 3.99 -2.34
N ALA A 114 -4.33 2.65 -2.30
CA ALA A 114 -5.21 1.87 -3.16
C ALA A 114 -6.68 2.30 -3.02
N GLN A 115 -7.14 2.59 -1.80
CA GLN A 115 -8.48 3.11 -1.57
C GLN A 115 -8.66 4.56 -2.06
N ILE A 116 -7.61 5.39 -2.01
CA ILE A 116 -7.64 6.74 -2.59
C ILE A 116 -7.77 6.65 -4.12
N ILE A 117 -6.96 5.81 -4.78
CA ILE A 117 -7.00 5.57 -6.23
C ILE A 117 -8.38 5.02 -6.66
N ALA A 118 -8.93 4.07 -5.89
CA ALA A 118 -10.28 3.57 -6.10
C ALA A 118 -11.35 4.67 -5.97
N GLY A 119 -11.25 5.50 -4.93
CA GLY A 119 -12.13 6.65 -4.70
C GLY A 119 -12.06 7.70 -5.80
N ARG A 120 -10.92 7.82 -6.49
CA ARG A 120 -10.76 8.65 -7.70
C ARG A 120 -11.34 8.00 -8.96
N GLY A 121 -11.82 6.74 -8.87
CA GLY A 121 -12.41 6.00 -10.00
C GLY A 121 -11.37 5.42 -10.97
N LEU A 122 -10.10 5.28 -10.54
CA LEU A 122 -8.98 4.89 -11.39
C LEU A 122 -8.65 3.39 -11.35
N ALA A 123 -9.27 2.61 -10.47
CA ALA A 123 -9.11 1.16 -10.37
C ALA A 123 -10.31 0.43 -10.96
N SER A 124 -10.08 -0.71 -11.65
CA SER A 124 -11.13 -1.63 -12.08
C SER A 124 -11.64 -2.46 -10.90
N VAL A 125 -10.73 -2.89 -10.03
CA VAL A 125 -10.96 -3.64 -8.79
C VAL A 125 -9.85 -3.31 -7.81
N THR A 126 -10.14 -3.32 -6.51
CA THR A 126 -9.17 -2.95 -5.47
C THR A 126 -9.09 -4.00 -4.38
N VAL A 127 -7.87 -4.30 -3.93
CA VAL A 127 -7.60 -5.07 -2.71
C VAL A 127 -6.75 -4.22 -1.77
N ALA A 128 -7.28 -3.91 -0.60
CA ALA A 128 -6.58 -3.16 0.44
C ALA A 128 -6.24 -4.10 1.60
N ILE A 129 -4.95 -4.36 1.81
CA ILE A 129 -4.44 -5.31 2.80
C ILE A 129 -3.92 -4.54 3.99
N ASP A 130 -4.42 -4.85 5.20
CA ASP A 130 -4.08 -4.14 6.44
C ASP A 130 -4.06 -2.61 6.26
N PRO A 131 -5.13 -2.00 5.68
CA PRO A 131 -5.04 -0.62 5.20
C PRO A 131 -4.94 0.39 6.33
N ALA A 132 -3.98 1.31 6.24
CA ALA A 132 -3.89 2.44 7.15
C ALA A 132 -5.19 3.26 7.15
N PRO A 133 -5.57 3.85 8.31
CA PRO A 133 -6.84 4.55 8.47
C PRO A 133 -6.88 5.84 7.66
N PHE A 134 -8.06 6.15 7.10
CA PHE A 134 -8.36 7.44 6.49
C PHE A 134 -9.34 8.26 7.34
N ARG A 135 -9.51 9.54 7.02
CA ARG A 135 -10.43 10.44 7.72
C ARG A 135 -11.83 9.85 7.86
N GLY A 136 -12.30 9.75 9.08
CA GLY A 136 -13.58 9.14 9.45
C GLY A 136 -13.46 7.71 9.99
N VAL A 137 -12.28 7.10 9.93
CA VAL A 137 -11.93 5.89 10.67
C VAL A 137 -11.47 6.32 12.05
N LEU A 138 -12.24 5.97 13.09
CA LEU A 138 -12.04 6.52 14.43
C LEU A 138 -11.29 5.60 15.41
N PRO A 139 -11.31 4.26 15.27
CA PRO A 139 -10.63 3.39 16.22
C PRO A 139 -9.14 3.70 16.32
N LEU A 140 -8.63 3.77 17.55
CA LEU A 140 -7.22 4.02 17.86
C LEU A 140 -6.73 2.99 18.89
N PRO A 141 -6.52 1.72 18.49
CA PRO A 141 -6.05 0.67 19.39
C PRO A 141 -4.67 0.97 19.97
N ILE A 142 -4.43 0.53 21.21
CA ILE A 142 -3.15 0.75 21.91
C ILE A 142 -1.97 0.15 21.13
N SER A 143 -2.15 -1.02 20.50
CA SER A 143 -1.09 -1.63 19.69
C SER A 143 -0.72 -0.78 18.48
N ALA A 144 -1.71 -0.17 17.80
CA ALA A 144 -1.46 0.74 16.68
C ALA A 144 -0.70 2.00 17.14
N LEU A 145 -1.08 2.58 18.29
CA LEU A 145 -0.34 3.70 18.89
C LEU A 145 1.11 3.32 19.22
N LYS A 146 1.32 2.12 19.78
CA LYS A 146 2.66 1.62 20.09
C LYS A 146 3.47 1.38 18.80
N ALA A 147 2.86 0.83 17.75
CA ALA A 147 3.52 0.62 16.47
C ALA A 147 3.94 1.96 15.81
N ALA A 148 3.12 3.01 15.93
CA ALA A 148 3.39 4.33 15.38
C ALA A 148 4.31 5.20 16.28
N SER A 149 4.52 4.81 17.54
CA SER A 149 5.26 5.61 18.54
C SER A 149 6.70 5.96 18.12
N PRO A 150 7.48 5.11 17.41
CA PRO A 150 8.82 5.50 16.95
C PRO A 150 8.86 6.79 16.12
N VAL A 151 7.75 7.10 15.44
CA VAL A 151 7.60 8.30 14.64
C VAL A 151 6.89 9.41 15.43
N LEU A 152 5.73 9.12 16.01
CA LEU A 152 4.80 10.13 16.55
C LEU A 152 5.25 10.77 17.87
N THR A 153 6.17 10.15 18.61
CA THR A 153 6.63 10.70 19.90
C THR A 153 7.51 11.93 19.78
N ASN A 154 8.07 12.20 18.59
CA ASN A 154 8.86 13.41 18.34
C ASN A 154 8.31 14.16 17.13
N PRO A 155 7.72 15.36 17.29
CA PRO A 155 7.18 16.16 16.18
C PRO A 155 8.18 16.48 15.07
N ALA A 156 9.50 16.56 15.38
CA ALA A 156 10.53 16.76 14.37
C ALA A 156 10.66 15.60 13.37
N ASN A 157 10.14 14.43 13.71
CA ASN A 157 10.13 13.27 12.81
C ASN A 157 9.21 13.45 11.60
N ARG A 158 8.29 14.42 11.65
CA ARG A 158 7.41 14.72 10.51
C ARG A 158 8.18 15.03 9.22
N SER A 159 9.32 15.68 9.32
CA SER A 159 10.15 16.05 8.17
C SER A 159 11.33 15.12 7.91
N LYS A 160 11.40 14.00 8.61
CA LYS A 160 12.53 13.07 8.57
C LYS A 160 12.15 11.72 7.97
N ALA A 161 13.19 10.98 7.58
CA ALA A 161 13.12 9.56 7.34
C ALA A 161 13.44 8.81 8.65
N ILE A 162 12.59 7.87 9.03
CA ILE A 162 12.68 7.15 10.31
C ILE A 162 12.84 5.66 10.03
N PRO A 163 13.99 5.05 10.35
CA PRO A 163 14.13 3.60 10.37
C PRO A 163 13.47 3.01 11.61
N LEU A 164 13.00 1.78 11.51
CA LEU A 164 12.63 0.99 12.69
C LEU A 164 13.84 0.20 13.18
N THR A 165 14.00 0.09 14.49
CA THR A 165 14.87 -0.93 15.08
C THR A 165 14.26 -2.32 14.86
N TYR A 166 15.08 -3.38 14.97
CA TYR A 166 14.55 -4.74 14.87
C TYR A 166 13.40 -5.00 15.86
N ALA A 167 13.53 -4.57 17.11
CA ALA A 167 12.48 -4.74 18.12
C ALA A 167 11.17 -4.02 17.74
N GLN A 168 11.25 -2.83 17.15
CA GLN A 168 10.09 -2.09 16.65
C GLN A 168 9.46 -2.78 15.44
N PHE A 169 10.26 -3.22 14.48
CA PHE A 169 9.79 -4.00 13.33
C PHE A 169 9.15 -5.32 13.76
N ARG A 170 9.80 -6.05 14.68
CA ARG A 170 9.29 -7.29 15.25
C ARG A 170 7.91 -7.09 15.88
N PHE A 171 7.71 -6.02 16.62
CA PHE A 171 6.42 -5.69 17.23
C PHE A 171 5.38 -5.28 16.17
N ALA A 172 5.75 -4.38 15.25
CA ALA A 172 4.81 -3.74 14.33
C ALA A 172 4.44 -4.66 13.15
N PHE A 173 5.40 -5.39 12.58
CA PHE A 173 5.22 -6.20 11.37
C PHE A 173 5.22 -7.69 11.63
N ALA A 174 6.21 -8.20 12.36
CA ALA A 174 6.58 -9.61 12.39
C ALA A 174 6.25 -10.30 13.72
N ASN A 175 5.24 -9.82 14.44
CA ASN A 175 4.83 -10.35 15.75
C ASN A 175 4.19 -11.73 15.68
N ALA A 176 3.71 -12.18 14.53
CA ALA A 176 2.99 -13.43 14.33
C ALA A 176 3.82 -14.54 13.66
N VAL A 177 5.11 -14.29 13.40
CA VAL A 177 6.05 -15.27 12.84
C VAL A 177 7.14 -15.65 13.85
N SER A 178 7.96 -16.66 13.52
CA SER A 178 9.09 -17.05 14.36
C SER A 178 10.13 -15.95 14.50
N GLU A 179 10.98 -16.02 15.53
CA GLU A 179 12.06 -15.04 15.73
C GLU A 179 13.06 -15.07 14.55
N GLN A 180 13.36 -16.26 14.04
CA GLN A 180 14.24 -16.41 12.88
C GLN A 180 13.64 -15.74 11.65
N GLU A 181 12.37 -16.04 11.33
CA GLU A 181 11.68 -15.44 10.18
C GLU A 181 11.57 -13.93 10.33
N ALA A 182 11.23 -13.42 11.53
CA ALA A 182 11.15 -12.00 11.79
C ALA A 182 12.47 -11.27 11.50
N LYS A 183 13.62 -11.91 11.85
CA LYS A 183 14.93 -11.37 11.57
C LYS A 183 15.24 -11.38 10.07
N GLU A 184 14.92 -12.46 9.38
CA GLU A 184 15.09 -12.56 7.92
C GLU A 184 14.27 -11.50 7.19
N LEU A 185 13.01 -11.29 7.61
CA LEU A 185 12.14 -10.24 7.03
C LEU A 185 12.70 -8.84 7.28
N TYR A 186 13.19 -8.57 8.49
CA TYR A 186 13.81 -7.27 8.82
C TYR A 186 15.05 -6.99 7.97
N ASP A 187 15.95 -7.97 7.88
CA ASP A 187 17.21 -7.83 7.15
C ASP A 187 16.95 -7.66 5.63
N THR A 188 15.94 -8.36 5.09
CA THR A 188 15.61 -8.39 3.67
C THR A 188 14.82 -7.16 3.21
N TYR A 189 13.85 -6.69 4.00
CA TYR A 189 12.85 -5.72 3.51
C TYR A 189 12.88 -4.37 4.21
N ALA A 190 13.32 -4.28 5.49
CA ALA A 190 13.16 -3.06 6.25
C ALA A 190 14.04 -1.93 5.73
N VAL A 191 13.41 -0.81 5.38
CA VAL A 191 14.04 0.43 4.95
C VAL A 191 13.52 1.61 5.79
N PRO A 192 14.18 2.77 5.80
CA PRO A 192 13.63 3.99 6.39
C PRO A 192 12.32 4.40 5.71
N ALA A 193 11.47 5.13 6.41
CA ALA A 193 10.22 5.63 5.85
C ALA A 193 9.97 7.09 6.24
N PRO A 194 9.23 7.87 5.43
CA PRO A 194 8.86 9.24 5.75
C PRO A 194 7.95 9.29 6.98
N GLY A 195 8.21 10.24 7.88
CA GLY A 195 7.38 10.44 9.07
C GLY A 195 6.05 11.14 8.76
N ALA A 196 6.01 12.00 7.75
CA ALA A 196 4.84 12.82 7.44
C ALA A 196 3.51 12.03 7.32
N PRO A 197 3.43 10.89 6.61
CA PRO A 197 2.19 10.14 6.47
C PRO A 197 1.57 9.70 7.80
N LEU A 198 2.39 9.30 8.78
CA LEU A 198 1.89 8.93 10.11
C LEU A 198 1.30 10.12 10.87
N PHE A 199 1.95 11.30 10.80
CA PHE A 199 1.38 12.52 11.37
C PHE A 199 0.09 12.94 10.66
N GLN A 200 0.03 12.80 9.32
CA GLN A 200 -1.18 13.07 8.55
C GLN A 200 -2.32 12.13 8.94
N ALA A 201 -2.06 10.83 9.07
CA ALA A 201 -3.06 9.84 9.51
C ALA A 201 -3.52 10.12 10.95
N ALA A 202 -2.60 10.39 11.88
CA ALA A 202 -2.92 10.68 13.28
C ALA A 202 -3.82 11.92 13.45
N THR A 203 -3.67 12.92 12.58
CA THR A 203 -4.43 14.18 12.64
C THR A 203 -5.59 14.25 11.63
N ALA A 204 -5.81 13.21 10.80
CA ALA A 204 -6.76 13.22 9.71
C ALA A 204 -8.18 13.58 10.13
N ASN A 205 -8.61 13.11 11.31
CA ASN A 205 -9.96 13.37 11.83
C ASN A 205 -10.15 14.80 12.36
N LEU A 206 -9.06 15.50 12.63
CA LEU A 206 -9.06 16.90 13.11
C LEU A 206 -8.87 17.91 11.97
N ASN A 207 -8.39 17.46 10.81
CA ASN A 207 -8.08 18.31 9.66
C ASN A 207 -9.07 18.08 8.51
N PRO A 208 -9.99 19.01 8.21
CA PRO A 208 -10.96 18.85 7.10
C PRO A 208 -10.28 18.87 5.71
N TRP A 209 -9.09 19.44 5.59
CA TRP A 209 -8.31 19.51 4.34
C TRP A 209 -7.23 18.44 4.24
N THR A 210 -7.30 17.39 5.07
CA THR A 210 -6.32 16.32 5.07
C THR A 210 -6.23 15.64 3.70
N GLU A 211 -5.01 15.28 3.30
CA GLU A 211 -4.75 14.41 2.14
C GLU A 211 -5.16 12.95 2.42
N VAL A 212 -5.22 12.57 3.71
CA VAL A 212 -5.61 11.22 4.17
C VAL A 212 -7.14 11.10 4.19
N LYS A 213 -7.74 11.27 3.03
CA LYS A 213 -9.19 11.11 2.82
C LYS A 213 -9.46 10.24 1.60
N VAL A 214 -10.54 9.47 1.66
CA VAL A 214 -11.00 8.60 0.58
C VAL A 214 -12.41 9.03 0.18
N ASP A 215 -12.67 9.20 -1.10
CA ASP A 215 -14.03 9.32 -1.59
C ASP A 215 -14.69 7.92 -1.61
N THR A 216 -15.39 7.62 -0.53
CA THR A 216 -16.11 6.35 -0.38
C THR A 216 -17.45 6.34 -1.10
N THR A 217 -17.86 7.45 -1.73
CA THR A 217 -19.17 7.62 -2.35
C THR A 217 -19.13 7.57 -3.88
N ASN A 218 -17.95 7.72 -4.48
CA ASN A 218 -17.80 7.68 -5.94
C ASN A 218 -18.33 6.35 -6.50
N PRO A 219 -19.37 6.36 -7.36
CA PRO A 219 -19.93 5.14 -7.94
C PRO A 219 -18.95 4.42 -8.89
N ALA A 220 -17.93 5.12 -9.39
CA ALA A 220 -16.88 4.56 -10.24
C ALA A 220 -15.72 3.89 -9.45
N ARG A 221 -15.85 3.80 -8.13
CA ARG A 221 -14.82 3.18 -7.25
C ARG A 221 -14.48 1.73 -7.64
N GLY A 222 -15.42 1.01 -8.23
CA GLY A 222 -15.28 -0.42 -8.51
C GLY A 222 -15.41 -1.31 -7.25
N PRO A 223 -15.29 -2.65 -7.41
CA PRO A 223 -15.26 -3.62 -6.31
C PRO A 223 -14.05 -3.40 -5.39
N LEU A 224 -14.25 -3.62 -4.10
CA LEU A 224 -13.22 -3.51 -3.07
C LEU A 224 -13.25 -4.69 -2.12
N LEU A 225 -12.09 -5.33 -1.92
CA LEU A 225 -11.83 -6.28 -0.85
C LEU A 225 -10.87 -5.65 0.16
N ILE A 226 -11.20 -5.74 1.44
CA ILE A 226 -10.28 -5.44 2.54
C ILE A 226 -9.84 -6.77 3.15
N LEU A 227 -8.54 -7.00 3.23
CA LEU A 227 -7.93 -8.11 3.96
C LEU A 227 -7.26 -7.57 5.22
N ASP A 228 -7.32 -8.33 6.32
CA ASP A 228 -6.72 -7.89 7.58
C ASP A 228 -6.20 -9.08 8.40
N GLY A 229 -4.96 -8.96 8.88
CA GLY A 229 -4.33 -9.96 9.72
C GLY A 229 -4.92 -9.99 11.12
N GLU A 230 -5.37 -11.15 11.58
CA GLU A 230 -6.00 -11.32 12.91
C GLU A 230 -5.13 -10.80 14.06
N LYS A 231 -3.81 -10.93 13.93
CA LYS A 231 -2.81 -10.54 14.95
C LYS A 231 -2.07 -9.27 14.60
N ASP A 232 -2.58 -8.47 13.68
CA ASP A 232 -1.92 -7.22 13.27
C ASP A 232 -1.88 -6.22 14.44
N ASN A 233 -0.67 -5.81 14.82
CA ASN A 233 -0.45 -4.80 15.83
C ASN A 233 -0.49 -3.37 15.26
N THR A 234 -0.20 -3.20 13.97
CA THR A 234 -0.12 -1.90 13.29
C THR A 234 -1.48 -1.42 12.84
N VAL A 235 -2.23 -2.30 12.16
CA VAL A 235 -3.61 -2.05 11.73
C VAL A 235 -4.51 -3.16 12.28
N PRO A 236 -4.85 -3.13 13.59
CA PRO A 236 -5.75 -4.11 14.15
C PRO A 236 -7.13 -4.12 13.50
N TRP A 237 -7.81 -5.27 13.53
CA TRP A 237 -9.14 -5.49 12.95
C TRP A 237 -10.15 -4.35 13.16
N ALA A 238 -10.09 -3.66 14.31
CA ALA A 238 -10.99 -2.54 14.59
C ALA A 238 -10.83 -1.41 13.57
N ILE A 239 -9.62 -1.15 13.08
CA ILE A 239 -9.32 -0.14 12.07
C ILE A 239 -9.83 -0.60 10.70
N ALA A 240 -9.46 -1.80 10.26
CA ALA A 240 -9.88 -2.36 8.97
C ALA A 240 -11.42 -2.48 8.89
N ASN A 241 -12.06 -2.96 9.94
CA ASN A 241 -13.53 -3.06 10.03
C ASN A 241 -14.21 -1.68 10.01
N ALA A 242 -13.62 -0.66 10.62
CA ALA A 242 -14.14 0.71 10.53
C ALA A 242 -13.99 1.29 9.12
N SER A 243 -12.87 1.02 8.43
CA SER A 243 -12.69 1.35 7.01
C SER A 243 -13.74 0.65 6.16
N TYR A 244 -13.95 -0.64 6.35
CA TYR A 244 -14.99 -1.42 5.68
C TYR A 244 -16.40 -0.81 5.86
N LYS A 245 -16.78 -0.47 7.10
CA LYS A 245 -18.08 0.13 7.38
C LYS A 245 -18.30 1.47 6.66
N ARG A 246 -17.23 2.23 6.42
CA ARG A 246 -17.27 3.45 5.60
C ARG A 246 -17.45 3.10 4.12
N GLN A 247 -16.63 2.21 3.61
CA GLN A 247 -16.62 1.77 2.21
C GLN A 247 -17.91 1.05 1.79
N LYS A 248 -18.52 0.28 2.72
CA LYS A 248 -19.78 -0.46 2.48
C LYS A 248 -20.96 0.45 2.16
N ARG A 249 -20.87 1.76 2.39
CA ARG A 249 -21.91 2.72 2.00
C ARG A 249 -21.92 2.98 0.50
N ASN A 250 -20.87 2.63 -0.21
CA ASN A 250 -20.82 2.66 -1.67
C ASN A 250 -21.74 1.58 -2.24
N PRO A 251 -22.46 1.83 -3.35
CA PRO A 251 -23.30 0.82 -3.99
C PRO A 251 -22.51 -0.33 -4.62
N GLY A 252 -21.22 -0.14 -4.89
CA GLY A 252 -20.32 -1.18 -5.43
C GLY A 252 -20.01 -2.27 -4.41
N VAL A 253 -19.63 -3.44 -4.91
CA VAL A 253 -19.23 -4.59 -4.07
C VAL A 253 -18.16 -4.17 -3.08
N THR A 254 -18.35 -4.50 -1.80
CA THR A 254 -17.39 -4.24 -0.74
C THR A 254 -17.38 -5.46 0.19
N GLU A 255 -16.24 -6.12 0.26
CA GLU A 255 -16.02 -7.31 1.08
C GLU A 255 -14.88 -7.06 2.08
N ILE A 256 -14.90 -7.81 3.19
CA ILE A 256 -13.81 -7.81 4.18
C ILE A 256 -13.56 -9.25 4.63
N MET A 257 -12.30 -9.61 4.76
CA MET A 257 -11.89 -10.92 5.25
C MET A 257 -10.76 -10.76 6.28
N LYS A 258 -10.86 -11.52 7.37
CA LYS A 258 -9.80 -11.65 8.36
C LYS A 258 -8.94 -12.86 8.03
N ILE A 259 -7.63 -12.68 8.00
CA ILE A 259 -6.66 -13.75 7.76
C ILE A 259 -6.17 -14.26 9.11
N THR A 260 -6.59 -15.47 9.47
CA THR A 260 -6.33 -16.06 10.78
C THR A 260 -4.85 -16.27 11.05
N GLY A 261 -4.43 -15.92 12.26
CA GLY A 261 -3.08 -16.17 12.77
C GLY A 261 -2.00 -15.24 12.19
N ARG A 262 -2.35 -14.29 11.31
CA ARG A 262 -1.38 -13.44 10.60
C ARG A 262 -1.22 -12.07 11.25
N GLY A 263 -0.01 -11.52 11.17
CA GLY A 263 0.31 -10.15 11.56
C GLY A 263 0.47 -9.24 10.35
N HIS A 264 1.02 -8.04 10.56
CA HIS A 264 1.17 -7.02 9.52
C HIS A 264 2.12 -7.41 8.36
N ALA A 265 3.02 -8.39 8.57
CA ALA A 265 3.93 -8.89 7.53
C ALA A 265 3.27 -9.89 6.56
N LEU A 266 1.97 -10.08 6.59
CA LEU A 266 1.27 -11.14 5.82
C LEU A 266 1.48 -11.10 4.31
N THR A 267 1.94 -9.98 3.75
CA THR A 267 2.29 -9.88 2.32
C THR A 267 3.69 -10.38 1.99
N ILE A 268 4.57 -10.46 3.00
CA ILE A 268 5.98 -10.80 2.81
C ILE A 268 6.46 -12.01 3.63
N ASP A 269 5.71 -12.46 4.61
CA ASP A 269 6.05 -13.61 5.45
C ASP A 269 5.89 -14.96 4.72
N SER A 270 6.19 -16.07 5.39
CA SER A 270 6.14 -17.42 4.81
C SER A 270 4.77 -17.85 4.29
N GLY A 271 3.68 -17.24 4.77
CA GLY A 271 2.32 -17.54 4.30
C GLY A 271 1.77 -16.52 3.29
N TRP A 272 2.59 -15.66 2.73
CA TRP A 272 2.19 -14.64 1.75
C TRP A 272 1.33 -15.18 0.60
N LYS A 273 1.59 -16.42 0.19
CA LYS A 273 0.92 -17.03 -0.98
C LYS A 273 -0.58 -17.20 -0.77
N GLU A 274 -1.02 -17.59 0.43
CA GLU A 274 -2.44 -17.69 0.79
C GLU A 274 -3.15 -16.35 0.63
N VAL A 275 -2.51 -15.27 1.08
CA VAL A 275 -3.04 -13.91 0.98
C VAL A 275 -3.09 -13.47 -0.48
N ALA A 276 -2.04 -13.78 -1.26
CA ALA A 276 -1.96 -13.46 -2.68
C ALA A 276 -3.02 -14.21 -3.51
N GLU A 277 -3.23 -15.50 -3.25
CA GLU A 277 -4.26 -16.31 -3.90
C GLU A 277 -5.67 -15.82 -3.57
N THR A 278 -5.90 -15.38 -2.31
CA THR A 278 -7.17 -14.75 -1.90
C THR A 278 -7.43 -13.46 -2.67
N ALA A 279 -6.42 -12.60 -2.77
CA ALA A 279 -6.49 -11.37 -3.56
C ALA A 279 -6.73 -11.66 -5.05
N LEU A 280 -6.00 -12.61 -5.62
CA LEU A 280 -6.15 -13.03 -7.03
C LEU A 280 -7.55 -13.57 -7.32
N ALA A 281 -8.09 -14.40 -6.42
CA ALA A 281 -9.45 -14.93 -6.57
C ALA A 281 -10.50 -13.81 -6.60
N PHE A 282 -10.33 -12.76 -5.78
CA PHE A 282 -11.20 -11.60 -5.82
C PHE A 282 -11.04 -10.80 -7.11
N VAL A 283 -9.80 -10.52 -7.52
CA VAL A 283 -9.51 -9.79 -8.76
C VAL A 283 -10.12 -10.48 -9.98
N ARG A 284 -10.00 -11.80 -10.11
CA ARG A 284 -10.56 -12.61 -11.20
C ARG A 284 -12.09 -12.53 -11.35
N ARG A 285 -12.79 -12.12 -10.30
CA ARG A 285 -14.26 -11.97 -10.38
C ARG A 285 -14.69 -10.71 -11.12
N PHE A 286 -13.79 -9.73 -11.28
CA PHE A 286 -14.15 -8.38 -11.73
C PHE A 286 -13.19 -7.77 -12.76
N ALA A 287 -12.03 -8.38 -13.02
CA ALA A 287 -11.01 -7.86 -13.95
C ALA A 287 -10.59 -8.88 -15.02
#